data_4b11f66463108520dd0a074a7f99486a
#
_entry.id   4b11f66463108520dd0a074a7f99486a
#
_cell.length_a   1.000
_cell.length_b   1.000
_cell.length_c   1.000
_cell.angle_alpha   90.00
_cell.angle_beta   90.00
_cell.angle_gamma   90.00
#
_symmetry.space_group_name_H-M   'P 1'
#
loop_
_entity.id
_entity.type
_entity.pdbx_description
1 polymer ?
#
loop_
_entity_poly.entity_id
_entity_poly.type
_entity_poly.pdbx_seq_one_letter_code
_entity_poly.pdbx_strand_id
1 'polypeptide(L)'
;MEACFLAGNLNHCIKTKRMMKTYISTLLLSLLLTVSAHSQIKLKLPKIFSKDTTSKVTESEAGQGIKEALTQGVTNAVLNLNKTDGFFGSEAYKLFLPPDAKKIETTLRNIGMGAQVDKAILSINRGAEDAVGYAKPIFVDAIKQMTITDALNIIKGPKDAATQYFKQKTTQKLIEAFTPSVKGSLDKVDATKYYGDIVNTYNKLPTTFKKINPDLTSFVVGKAVDALFDQVAKEEANIRANPVARTTDILKKVFGSAIK
;
A
#
# COMPACT_ATOMS: atom_id res chain seq x y z
N MET A 1 20.67 -24.45 -21.40
CA MET A 1 20.42 -24.61 -22.86
C MET A 1 21.61 -24.20 -23.73
N GLU A 2 22.70 -23.73 -23.13
CA GLU A 2 23.89 -23.24 -23.86
C GLU A 2 24.99 -24.30 -24.12
N ALA A 3 24.95 -25.45 -23.47
CA ALA A 3 25.99 -26.47 -23.62
C ALA A 3 25.84 -27.42 -24.84
N CYS A 4 24.72 -27.34 -25.57
CA CYS A 4 24.48 -28.21 -26.73
C CYS A 4 24.79 -27.56 -28.08
N PHE A 5 25.18 -26.31 -28.12
CA PHE A 5 25.36 -25.58 -29.40
C PHE A 5 26.79 -25.66 -29.96
N LEU A 6 27.78 -26.14 -29.19
CA LEU A 6 29.17 -26.18 -29.59
C LEU A 6 29.68 -27.57 -30.08
N ALA A 7 28.87 -28.60 -30.08
CA ALA A 7 29.28 -29.94 -30.49
C ALA A 7 28.46 -30.50 -31.64
N GLY A 8 28.24 -29.81 -32.72
CA GLY A 8 27.78 -30.19 -34.05
C GLY A 8 27.16 -31.59 -34.30
N ASN A 9 26.57 -32.27 -33.32
CA ASN A 9 26.03 -33.62 -33.51
C ASN A 9 24.75 -33.88 -32.70
N LEU A 10 23.62 -33.51 -33.28
CA LEU A 10 22.28 -33.66 -32.69
C LEU A 10 21.93 -35.11 -32.33
N ASN A 11 22.52 -36.09 -33.02
CA ASN A 11 22.22 -37.51 -32.81
C ASN A 11 22.87 -38.08 -31.53
N HIS A 12 23.94 -37.48 -31.02
CA HIS A 12 24.55 -37.90 -29.78
C HIS A 12 23.79 -37.46 -28.52
N CYS A 13 23.17 -36.26 -28.59
CA CYS A 13 22.36 -35.70 -27.50
C CYS A 13 21.05 -36.46 -27.30
N ILE A 14 20.44 -36.95 -28.36
CA ILE A 14 19.18 -37.73 -28.31
C ILE A 14 19.44 -39.15 -27.74
N LYS A 15 20.59 -39.75 -28.05
CA LYS A 15 20.95 -41.10 -27.57
C LYS A 15 21.26 -41.13 -26.06
N THR A 16 21.90 -40.09 -25.54
CA THR A 16 22.19 -39.96 -24.11
C THR A 16 20.92 -39.70 -23.28
N LYS A 17 19.99 -38.89 -23.82
CA LYS A 17 18.71 -38.59 -23.12
C LYS A 17 17.76 -39.81 -23.09
N ARG A 18 17.86 -40.70 -24.08
CA ARG A 18 17.09 -41.96 -24.16
C ARG A 18 17.63 -43.02 -23.21
N MET A 19 18.98 -43.12 -23.06
CA MET A 19 19.61 -44.06 -22.13
C MET A 19 19.37 -43.66 -20.67
N MET A 20 19.38 -42.39 -20.35
CA MET A 20 19.14 -41.92 -18.98
C MET A 20 17.72 -42.21 -18.50
N LYS A 21 16.71 -42.18 -19.40
CA LYS A 21 15.32 -42.53 -19.05
C LYS A 21 15.13 -44.04 -18.78
N THR A 22 15.90 -44.92 -19.46
CA THR A 22 15.79 -46.37 -19.23
C THR A 22 16.47 -46.79 -17.92
N TYR A 23 17.58 -46.16 -17.51
CA TYR A 23 18.23 -46.45 -16.23
C TYR A 23 17.40 -45.98 -15.01
N ILE A 24 16.65 -44.87 -15.12
CA ILE A 24 15.77 -44.39 -14.05
C ILE A 24 14.55 -45.32 -13.89
N SER A 25 14.03 -45.90 -14.98
CA SER A 25 12.88 -46.80 -14.95
C SER A 25 13.22 -48.17 -14.36
N THR A 26 14.45 -48.67 -14.56
CA THR A 26 14.87 -49.97 -13.99
C THR A 26 15.29 -49.86 -12.53
N LEU A 27 15.77 -48.72 -12.07
CA LEU A 27 16.12 -48.51 -10.66
C LEU A 27 14.86 -48.37 -9.75
N LEU A 28 13.74 -47.87 -10.27
CA LEU A 28 12.47 -47.77 -9.55
C LEU A 28 11.71 -49.11 -9.44
N LEU A 29 11.99 -50.08 -10.31
CA LEU A 29 11.32 -51.37 -10.29
C LEU A 29 12.01 -52.39 -9.36
N SER A 30 13.30 -52.20 -8.98
CA SER A 30 14.02 -53.07 -8.06
C SER A 30 13.82 -52.76 -6.57
N LEU A 31 13.14 -51.63 -6.23
CA LEU A 31 12.92 -51.18 -4.83
C LEU A 31 11.56 -51.67 -4.25
N LEU A 32 10.77 -52.41 -5.02
CA LEU A 32 9.40 -52.80 -4.64
C LEU A 32 9.26 -54.27 -4.15
N LEU A 33 10.37 -55.01 -3.94
CA LEU A 33 10.27 -56.42 -3.64
C LEU A 33 10.90 -56.92 -2.32
N THR A 34 11.17 -56.04 -1.34
CA THR A 34 11.64 -56.51 -0.03
C THR A 34 11.03 -55.73 1.12
N VAL A 35 9.75 -55.92 1.45
CA VAL A 35 9.28 -55.79 2.83
C VAL A 35 8.09 -56.72 3.05
N SER A 36 8.38 -57.92 3.48
CA SER A 36 7.44 -58.76 4.18
C SER A 36 8.12 -59.32 5.42
N ALA A 37 8.14 -58.57 6.48
CA ALA A 37 8.38 -59.08 7.81
C ALA A 37 7.43 -58.40 8.78
N HIS A 38 6.44 -59.14 9.18
CA HIS A 38 5.46 -58.77 10.23
C HIS A 38 6.19 -58.64 11.57
N SER A 39 6.22 -57.40 12.06
CA SER A 39 6.41 -57.14 13.48
C SER A 39 5.35 -56.12 13.93
N GLN A 40 4.29 -56.64 14.54
CA GLN A 40 3.27 -55.82 15.22
C GLN A 40 3.86 -55.27 16.52
N ILE A 41 4.62 -54.20 16.42
CA ILE A 41 4.89 -53.36 17.56
C ILE A 41 3.68 -52.46 17.74
N LYS A 42 2.82 -52.78 18.70
CA LYS A 42 1.83 -51.85 19.22
C LYS A 42 2.55 -50.71 19.93
N LEU A 43 3.07 -49.77 19.17
CA LEU A 43 3.44 -48.48 19.70
C LEU A 43 2.15 -47.80 20.14
N LYS A 44 1.89 -47.78 21.45
CA LYS A 44 1.01 -46.80 22.07
C LYS A 44 1.65 -45.45 21.82
N LEU A 45 1.33 -44.83 20.69
CA LEU A 45 1.53 -43.38 20.51
C LEU A 45 0.82 -42.70 21.69
N PRO A 46 1.54 -41.91 22.50
CA PRO A 46 0.83 -41.05 23.42
C PRO A 46 -0.13 -40.23 22.53
N LYS A 47 -1.40 -40.17 22.93
CA LYS A 47 -2.35 -39.21 22.37
C LYS A 47 -1.74 -37.86 22.61
N ILE A 48 -0.89 -37.40 21.66
CA ILE A 48 -0.52 -36.02 21.57
C ILE A 48 -1.82 -35.31 21.27
N PHE A 49 -2.35 -34.73 22.30
CA PHE A 49 -3.43 -33.78 22.35
C PHE A 49 -3.71 -33.21 20.96
N SER A 50 -4.80 -33.66 20.35
CA SER A 50 -5.60 -32.79 19.51
C SER A 50 -6.11 -31.70 20.44
N LYS A 51 -5.29 -30.68 20.67
CA LYS A 51 -5.74 -29.48 21.31
C LYS A 51 -6.74 -28.89 20.33
N ASP A 52 -8.01 -29.17 20.55
CA ASP A 52 -9.12 -28.40 19.98
C ASP A 52 -8.81 -26.94 20.27
N THR A 53 -8.14 -26.27 19.31
CA THR A 53 -7.79 -24.87 19.40
C THR A 53 -8.98 -24.02 19.01
N THR A 54 -10.11 -24.23 19.64
CA THR A 54 -11.12 -23.19 19.87
C THR A 54 -10.77 -22.42 21.14
N SER A 55 -9.50 -22.03 21.30
CA SER A 55 -9.14 -21.06 22.32
C SER A 55 -9.78 -19.73 21.92
N LYS A 56 -10.76 -19.28 22.72
CA LYS A 56 -11.31 -17.94 22.60
C LYS A 56 -10.13 -16.96 22.53
N VAL A 57 -10.11 -16.10 21.50
CA VAL A 57 -9.11 -15.06 21.36
C VAL A 57 -9.22 -14.15 22.58
N THR A 58 -8.14 -13.96 23.30
CA THR A 58 -8.10 -13.02 24.42
C THR A 58 -8.16 -11.58 23.91
N GLU A 59 -8.61 -10.64 24.74
CA GLU A 59 -8.64 -9.21 24.38
C GLU A 59 -7.24 -8.68 24.02
N SER A 60 -6.20 -9.19 24.69
CA SER A 60 -4.81 -8.84 24.39
C SER A 60 -4.37 -9.34 23.01
N GLU A 61 -4.68 -10.60 22.66
CA GLU A 61 -4.39 -11.16 21.32
C GLU A 61 -5.17 -10.43 20.24
N ALA A 62 -6.45 -10.09 20.50
CA ALA A 62 -7.26 -9.31 19.58
C ALA A 62 -6.65 -7.92 19.35
N GLY A 63 -6.22 -7.25 20.42
CA GLY A 63 -5.58 -5.94 20.33
C GLY A 63 -4.27 -5.98 19.54
N GLN A 64 -3.45 -7.01 19.73
CA GLN A 64 -2.21 -7.20 18.97
C GLN A 64 -2.49 -7.48 17.50
N GLY A 65 -3.46 -8.35 17.19
CA GLY A 65 -3.85 -8.63 15.82
C GLY A 65 -4.32 -7.39 15.06
N ILE A 66 -5.09 -6.51 15.71
CA ILE A 66 -5.49 -5.23 15.11
C ILE A 66 -4.28 -4.34 14.84
N LYS A 67 -3.34 -4.21 15.76
CA LYS A 67 -2.12 -3.41 15.53
C LYS A 67 -1.31 -3.93 14.34
N GLU A 68 -1.21 -5.24 14.17
CA GLU A 68 -0.56 -5.86 13.02
C GLU A 68 -1.31 -5.55 11.71
N ALA A 69 -2.66 -5.71 11.70
CA ALA A 69 -3.49 -5.39 10.55
C ALA A 69 -3.34 -3.93 10.13
N LEU A 70 -3.41 -3.03 11.11
CA LEU A 70 -3.29 -1.60 10.87
C LEU A 70 -1.89 -1.25 10.34
N THR A 71 -0.83 -1.85 10.88
CA THR A 71 0.54 -1.65 10.40
C THR A 71 0.69 -2.11 8.95
N GLN A 72 0.11 -3.25 8.59
CA GLN A 72 0.10 -3.74 7.22
C GLN A 72 -0.71 -2.81 6.30
N GLY A 73 -1.93 -2.45 6.70
CA GLY A 73 -2.80 -1.59 5.90
C GLY A 73 -2.19 -0.22 5.61
N VAL A 74 -1.64 0.46 6.64
CA VAL A 74 -0.98 1.76 6.42
C VAL A 74 0.30 1.64 5.60
N THR A 75 1.04 0.53 5.74
CA THR A 75 2.24 0.29 4.91
C THR A 75 1.86 0.14 3.45
N ASN A 76 0.83 -0.64 3.13
CA ASN A 76 0.32 -0.82 1.77
C ASN A 76 -0.19 0.51 1.20
N ALA A 77 -0.97 1.28 1.98
CA ALA A 77 -1.50 2.57 1.57
C ALA A 77 -0.36 3.56 1.19
N VAL A 78 0.68 3.62 2.02
CA VAL A 78 1.87 4.44 1.74
C VAL A 78 2.59 3.96 0.49
N LEU A 79 2.88 2.67 0.36
CA LEU A 79 3.60 2.12 -0.79
C LEU A 79 2.84 2.31 -2.12
N ASN A 80 1.51 2.26 -2.10
CA ASN A 80 0.69 2.47 -3.28
C ASN A 80 0.77 3.90 -3.81
N LEU A 81 0.92 4.89 -2.94
CA LEU A 81 0.96 6.31 -3.30
C LEU A 81 2.39 6.87 -3.43
N ASN A 82 3.35 6.37 -2.65
CA ASN A 82 4.74 6.88 -2.63
C ASN A 82 5.58 6.43 -3.84
N LYS A 83 5.10 5.47 -4.63
CA LYS A 83 5.80 5.04 -5.86
C LYS A 83 5.67 6.09 -6.97
N THR A 84 6.60 6.07 -7.92
CA THR A 84 6.47 6.84 -9.17
C THR A 84 5.12 6.56 -9.82
N ASP A 85 4.43 7.61 -10.22
CA ASP A 85 3.08 7.56 -10.79
C ASP A 85 1.98 7.06 -9.82
N GLY A 86 2.25 7.03 -8.52
CA GLY A 86 1.24 6.73 -7.50
C GLY A 86 0.12 7.78 -7.45
N PHE A 87 0.46 9.04 -7.76
CA PHE A 87 -0.50 10.12 -7.99
C PHE A 87 -0.64 10.43 -9.48
N PHE A 88 0.45 10.77 -10.17
CA PHE A 88 0.39 11.25 -11.55
C PHE A 88 -0.24 10.24 -12.52
N GLY A 89 0.05 8.95 -12.38
CA GLY A 89 -0.49 7.87 -13.20
C GLY A 89 -1.84 7.31 -12.72
N SER A 90 -2.37 7.82 -11.60
CA SER A 90 -3.60 7.32 -11.01
C SER A 90 -4.81 8.15 -11.46
N GLU A 91 -5.82 7.51 -12.02
CA GLU A 91 -7.09 8.20 -12.34
C GLU A 91 -7.77 8.77 -11.09
N ALA A 92 -7.65 8.08 -9.94
CA ALA A 92 -8.31 8.46 -8.70
C ALA A 92 -7.57 9.57 -7.94
N TYR A 93 -6.23 9.64 -8.05
CA TYR A 93 -5.42 10.49 -7.19
C TYR A 93 -4.60 11.54 -7.93
N LYS A 94 -4.61 11.55 -9.27
CA LYS A 94 -3.92 12.57 -10.06
C LYS A 94 -4.38 13.97 -9.65
N LEU A 95 -3.42 14.79 -9.25
CA LEU A 95 -3.66 16.15 -8.83
C LEU A 95 -3.50 17.11 -10.00
N PHE A 96 -4.42 18.05 -10.10
CA PHE A 96 -4.40 19.18 -11.03
C PHE A 96 -4.26 20.48 -10.24
N LEU A 97 -4.19 21.60 -10.93
CA LEU A 97 -4.28 22.90 -10.28
C LEU A 97 -5.61 23.03 -9.52
N PRO A 98 -5.69 23.87 -8.48
CA PRO A 98 -6.92 24.11 -7.77
C PRO A 98 -8.09 24.43 -8.72
N PRO A 99 -9.31 23.90 -8.49
CA PRO A 99 -10.44 24.10 -9.40
C PRO A 99 -10.74 25.57 -9.70
N ASP A 100 -10.58 26.44 -8.70
CA ASP A 100 -10.76 27.88 -8.85
C ASP A 100 -9.72 28.52 -9.80
N ALA A 101 -8.57 27.86 -10.04
CA ALA A 101 -7.51 28.30 -10.95
C ALA A 101 -7.68 27.84 -12.41
N LYS A 102 -8.77 27.12 -12.74
CA LYS A 102 -8.97 26.56 -14.09
C LYS A 102 -8.99 27.64 -15.18
N LYS A 103 -9.53 28.82 -14.91
CA LYS A 103 -9.50 29.96 -15.86
C LYS A 103 -8.07 30.44 -16.10
N ILE A 104 -7.25 30.46 -15.05
CA ILE A 104 -5.84 30.82 -15.12
C ILE A 104 -5.08 29.81 -15.98
N GLU A 105 -5.29 28.51 -15.73
CA GLU A 105 -4.71 27.44 -16.52
C GLU A 105 -5.03 27.61 -18.01
N THR A 106 -6.30 27.79 -18.34
CA THR A 106 -6.75 27.98 -19.73
C THR A 106 -6.07 29.20 -20.36
N THR A 107 -5.98 30.32 -19.65
CA THR A 107 -5.35 31.53 -20.15
C THR A 107 -3.85 31.28 -20.42
N LEU A 108 -3.13 30.64 -19.49
CA LEU A 108 -1.70 30.33 -19.67
C LEU A 108 -1.46 29.41 -20.88
N ARG A 109 -2.31 28.41 -21.08
CA ARG A 109 -2.24 27.51 -22.24
C ARG A 109 -2.47 28.28 -23.55
N ASN A 110 -3.43 29.20 -23.59
CA ASN A 110 -3.78 29.98 -24.77
C ASN A 110 -2.64 30.98 -25.20
N ILE A 111 -1.85 31.44 -24.23
CA ILE A 111 -0.69 32.33 -24.54
C ILE A 111 0.62 31.55 -24.74
N GLY A 112 0.56 30.23 -24.93
CA GLY A 112 1.72 29.40 -25.25
C GLY A 112 2.51 28.88 -24.04
N MET A 113 2.02 29.05 -22.79
CA MET A 113 2.67 28.59 -21.56
C MET A 113 2.20 27.19 -21.12
N GLY A 114 1.67 26.39 -22.02
CA GLY A 114 1.16 25.06 -21.72
C GLY A 114 2.20 24.11 -21.11
N ALA A 115 3.45 24.15 -21.62
CA ALA A 115 4.54 23.35 -21.09
C ALA A 115 4.88 23.66 -19.62
N GLN A 116 4.77 24.93 -19.21
CA GLN A 116 4.99 25.36 -17.82
C GLN A 116 3.86 24.86 -16.90
N VAL A 117 2.61 24.91 -17.39
CA VAL A 117 1.45 24.34 -16.68
C VAL A 117 1.63 22.83 -16.49
N ASP A 118 2.05 22.10 -17.51
CA ASP A 118 2.26 20.65 -17.43
C ASP A 118 3.40 20.29 -16.47
N LYS A 119 4.48 21.07 -16.45
CA LYS A 119 5.56 20.93 -15.45
C LYS A 119 5.06 21.16 -14.02
N ALA A 120 4.22 22.18 -13.83
CA ALA A 120 3.63 22.45 -12.51
C ALA A 120 2.72 21.30 -12.05
N ILE A 121 1.86 20.78 -12.94
CA ILE A 121 1.00 19.62 -12.64
C ILE A 121 1.85 18.39 -12.32
N LEU A 122 2.91 18.10 -13.07
CA LEU A 122 3.82 17.00 -12.77
C LEU A 122 4.47 17.19 -11.40
N SER A 123 4.97 18.39 -11.09
CA SER A 123 5.64 18.71 -9.82
C SER A 123 4.68 18.58 -8.62
N ILE A 124 3.43 18.98 -8.77
CA ILE A 124 2.36 18.78 -7.76
C ILE A 124 2.26 17.30 -7.39
N ASN A 125 2.19 16.43 -8.40
CA ASN A 125 2.04 14.99 -8.18
C ASN A 125 3.31 14.36 -7.60
N ARG A 126 4.50 14.72 -8.11
CA ARG A 126 5.78 14.24 -7.55
C ARG A 126 5.97 14.69 -6.11
N GLY A 127 5.60 15.93 -5.80
CA GLY A 127 5.63 16.43 -4.42
C GLY A 127 4.70 15.67 -3.48
N ALA A 128 3.51 15.27 -3.95
CA ALA A 128 2.58 14.45 -3.20
C ALA A 128 3.11 13.02 -3.01
N GLU A 129 3.67 12.40 -4.08
CA GLU A 129 4.30 11.07 -4.03
C GLU A 129 5.44 11.03 -3.00
N ASP A 130 6.36 11.98 -3.06
CA ASP A 130 7.49 12.08 -2.12
C ASP A 130 7.00 12.30 -0.68
N ALA A 131 6.03 13.20 -0.49
CA ALA A 131 5.52 13.57 0.82
C ALA A 131 4.88 12.38 1.56
N VAL A 132 4.11 11.55 0.85
CA VAL A 132 3.45 10.36 1.44
C VAL A 132 4.45 9.39 2.04
N GLY A 133 5.70 9.34 1.57
CA GLY A 133 6.76 8.52 2.16
C GLY A 133 7.01 8.82 3.64
N TYR A 134 6.76 10.04 4.10
CA TYR A 134 6.91 10.43 5.52
C TYR A 134 5.75 9.95 6.42
N ALA A 135 4.68 9.42 5.86
CA ALA A 135 3.50 9.02 6.64
C ALA A 135 3.71 7.76 7.49
N LYS A 136 4.51 6.80 7.02
CA LYS A 136 4.67 5.50 7.68
C LYS A 136 5.08 5.61 9.16
N PRO A 137 6.14 6.34 9.54
CA PRO A 137 6.52 6.47 10.95
C PRO A 137 5.43 7.13 11.80
N ILE A 138 4.69 8.10 11.24
CA ILE A 138 3.61 8.81 11.94
C ILE A 138 2.47 7.84 12.29
N PHE A 139 2.07 6.99 11.34
CA PHE A 139 1.06 5.96 11.59
C PHE A 139 1.54 4.89 12.56
N VAL A 140 2.78 4.40 12.41
CA VAL A 140 3.36 3.41 13.31
C VAL A 140 3.39 3.92 14.75
N ASP A 141 3.71 5.18 14.97
CA ASP A 141 3.70 5.78 16.31
C ASP A 141 2.27 5.89 16.88
N ALA A 142 1.28 6.24 16.05
CA ALA A 142 -0.12 6.23 16.48
C ALA A 142 -0.59 4.80 16.86
N ILE A 143 -0.16 3.77 16.12
CA ILE A 143 -0.46 2.36 16.42
C ILE A 143 0.23 1.91 17.72
N LYS A 144 1.48 2.29 17.95
CA LYS A 144 2.18 1.97 19.20
C LYS A 144 1.47 2.55 20.42
N GLN A 145 0.98 3.79 20.31
CA GLN A 145 0.27 4.51 21.38
C GLN A 145 -1.18 4.04 21.57
N MET A 146 -1.70 3.23 20.65
CA MET A 146 -3.07 2.69 20.70
C MET A 146 -3.23 1.80 21.94
N THR A 147 -4.28 2.04 22.72
CA THR A 147 -4.68 1.18 23.84
C THR A 147 -5.40 -0.07 23.34
N ILE A 148 -5.56 -1.08 24.21
CA ILE A 148 -6.39 -2.27 23.92
C ILE A 148 -7.84 -1.84 23.69
N THR A 149 -8.34 -0.88 24.47
CA THR A 149 -9.70 -0.35 24.30
C THR A 149 -9.89 0.30 22.94
N ASP A 150 -8.92 1.10 22.46
CA ASP A 150 -8.98 1.68 21.09
C ASP A 150 -9.05 0.58 20.03
N ALA A 151 -8.21 -0.46 20.17
CA ALA A 151 -8.20 -1.59 19.24
C ALA A 151 -9.53 -2.35 19.21
N LEU A 152 -10.13 -2.60 20.37
CA LEU A 152 -11.45 -3.25 20.48
C LEU A 152 -12.56 -2.37 19.89
N ASN A 153 -12.51 -1.06 20.10
CA ASN A 153 -13.45 -0.12 19.50
C ASN A 153 -13.36 -0.11 17.96
N ILE A 154 -12.15 -0.24 17.41
CA ILE A 154 -11.95 -0.39 15.97
C ILE A 154 -12.57 -1.69 15.44
N ILE A 155 -12.39 -2.83 16.14
CA ILE A 155 -12.98 -4.10 15.73
C ILE A 155 -14.52 -4.02 15.70
N LYS A 156 -15.10 -3.50 16.77
CA LYS A 156 -16.56 -3.42 16.98
C LYS A 156 -17.21 -2.24 16.28
N GLY A 157 -16.40 -1.29 15.82
CA GLY A 157 -16.85 -0.04 15.23
C GLY A 157 -17.30 -0.17 13.78
N PRO A 158 -17.69 0.96 13.16
CA PRO A 158 -18.10 1.03 11.76
C PRO A 158 -16.98 0.58 10.82
N LYS A 159 -17.31 0.44 9.53
CA LYS A 159 -16.39 -0.10 8.51
C LYS A 159 -15.10 0.74 8.31
N ASP A 160 -15.12 1.98 8.73
CA ASP A 160 -14.04 2.96 8.62
C ASP A 160 -13.47 3.40 9.99
N ALA A 161 -13.71 2.63 11.04
CA ALA A 161 -13.31 2.99 12.41
C ALA A 161 -11.79 3.19 12.56
N ALA A 162 -10.97 2.38 11.88
CA ALA A 162 -9.52 2.56 11.90
C ALA A 162 -9.10 3.82 11.15
N THR A 163 -9.72 4.09 10.01
CA THR A 163 -9.47 5.31 9.23
C THR A 163 -9.81 6.56 10.03
N GLN A 164 -10.94 6.57 10.74
CA GLN A 164 -11.34 7.69 11.60
C GLN A 164 -10.36 7.87 12.78
N TYR A 165 -9.94 6.77 13.41
CA TYR A 165 -8.90 6.81 14.45
C TYR A 165 -7.62 7.48 13.94
N PHE A 166 -7.11 7.07 12.78
CA PHE A 166 -5.93 7.67 12.19
C PHE A 166 -6.12 9.13 11.81
N LYS A 167 -7.25 9.51 11.21
CA LYS A 167 -7.58 10.91 10.92
C LYS A 167 -7.44 11.77 12.16
N GLN A 168 -8.07 11.34 13.26
CA GLN A 168 -8.02 12.07 14.52
C GLN A 168 -6.61 12.21 15.10
N LYS A 169 -5.79 11.14 15.03
CA LYS A 169 -4.49 11.07 15.69
C LYS A 169 -3.33 11.62 14.87
N THR A 170 -3.47 11.66 13.53
CA THR A 170 -2.30 11.87 12.66
C THR A 170 -2.42 13.01 11.67
N THR A 171 -3.62 13.54 11.38
CA THR A 171 -3.81 14.56 10.33
C THR A 171 -2.85 15.73 10.48
N GLN A 172 -2.74 16.33 11.67
CA GLN A 172 -1.89 17.49 11.88
C GLN A 172 -0.40 17.17 11.65
N LYS A 173 0.07 16.03 12.17
CA LYS A 173 1.46 15.56 11.98
C LYS A 173 1.78 15.27 10.52
N LEU A 174 0.81 14.73 9.76
CA LEU A 174 0.96 14.50 8.33
C LEU A 174 1.09 15.83 7.56
N ILE A 175 0.26 16.81 7.86
CA ILE A 175 0.33 18.14 7.25
C ILE A 175 1.72 18.76 7.50
N GLU A 176 2.19 18.73 8.75
CA GLU A 176 3.50 19.26 9.14
C GLU A 176 4.65 18.55 8.43
N ALA A 177 4.59 17.21 8.32
CA ALA A 177 5.63 16.41 7.68
C ALA A 177 5.63 16.54 6.14
N PHE A 178 4.45 16.72 5.53
CA PHE A 178 4.32 16.78 4.06
C PHE A 178 4.67 18.17 3.50
N THR A 179 4.40 19.24 4.25
CA THR A 179 4.59 20.61 3.81
C THR A 179 5.98 20.88 3.23
N PRO A 180 7.12 20.56 3.91
CA PRO A 180 8.44 20.83 3.38
C PRO A 180 8.76 20.06 2.10
N SER A 181 8.30 18.81 1.98
CA SER A 181 8.52 17.97 0.79
C SER A 181 7.76 18.51 -0.42
N VAL A 182 6.47 18.79 -0.26
CA VAL A 182 5.63 19.38 -1.30
C VAL A 182 6.18 20.74 -1.75
N LYS A 183 6.49 21.62 -0.77
CA LYS A 183 7.05 22.93 -1.07
C LYS A 183 8.35 22.82 -1.88
N GLY A 184 9.28 21.96 -1.47
CA GLY A 184 10.54 21.75 -2.16
C GLY A 184 10.37 21.24 -3.61
N SER A 185 9.37 20.40 -3.88
CA SER A 185 9.05 19.92 -5.23
C SER A 185 8.45 21.04 -6.11
N LEU A 186 7.56 21.86 -5.56
CA LEU A 186 6.94 22.98 -6.28
C LEU A 186 7.94 24.10 -6.56
N ASP A 187 8.84 24.39 -5.62
CA ASP A 187 9.85 25.45 -5.76
C ASP A 187 10.89 25.12 -6.86
N LYS A 188 11.22 23.85 -7.09
CA LYS A 188 12.15 23.42 -8.16
C LYS A 188 11.71 23.85 -9.58
N VAL A 189 10.43 24.09 -9.77
CA VAL A 189 9.85 24.49 -11.06
C VAL A 189 9.17 25.88 -10.98
N ASP A 190 9.45 26.64 -9.94
CA ASP A 190 8.85 27.95 -9.65
C ASP A 190 7.30 27.95 -9.61
N ALA A 191 6.68 26.77 -9.42
CA ALA A 191 5.22 26.63 -9.48
C ALA A 191 4.52 27.48 -8.41
N THR A 192 5.05 27.48 -7.18
CA THR A 192 4.51 28.26 -6.06
C THR A 192 4.54 29.76 -6.37
N LYS A 193 5.67 30.25 -6.91
CA LYS A 193 5.86 31.66 -7.25
C LYS A 193 4.90 32.09 -8.35
N TYR A 194 4.92 31.42 -9.49
CA TYR A 194 4.07 31.79 -10.64
C TYR A 194 2.59 31.70 -10.30
N TYR A 195 2.17 30.66 -9.62
CA TYR A 195 0.78 30.51 -9.16
C TYR A 195 0.39 31.67 -8.23
N GLY A 196 1.23 31.94 -7.21
CA GLY A 196 0.98 33.03 -6.25
C GLY A 196 0.89 34.41 -6.92
N ASP A 197 1.84 34.75 -7.82
CA ASP A 197 1.85 36.03 -8.53
C ASP A 197 0.59 36.22 -9.38
N ILE A 198 0.19 35.22 -10.12
CA ILE A 198 -1.02 35.26 -10.98
C ILE A 198 -2.28 35.37 -10.14
N VAL A 199 -2.42 34.55 -9.10
CA VAL A 199 -3.60 34.57 -8.21
C VAL A 199 -3.69 35.88 -7.46
N ASN A 200 -2.58 36.42 -6.95
CA ASN A 200 -2.57 37.70 -6.28
C ASN A 200 -2.96 38.86 -7.22
N THR A 201 -2.50 38.81 -8.49
CA THR A 201 -2.90 39.78 -9.50
C THR A 201 -4.40 39.70 -9.80
N TYR A 202 -4.92 38.47 -10.00
CA TYR A 202 -6.34 38.22 -10.20
C TYR A 202 -7.17 38.74 -9.02
N ASN A 203 -6.75 38.45 -7.79
CA ASN A 203 -7.47 38.84 -6.57
C ASN A 203 -7.52 40.37 -6.33
N LYS A 204 -6.64 41.16 -6.98
CA LYS A 204 -6.64 42.62 -6.90
C LYS A 204 -7.57 43.28 -7.92
N LEU A 205 -8.09 42.55 -8.90
CA LEU A 205 -9.01 43.10 -9.89
C LEU A 205 -10.32 43.53 -9.24
N PRO A 206 -10.85 44.72 -9.52
CA PRO A 206 -12.11 45.22 -8.94
C PRO A 206 -13.35 44.32 -9.29
N THR A 207 -13.23 43.58 -10.38
CA THR A 207 -14.28 42.66 -10.87
C THR A 207 -14.24 41.27 -10.24
N THR A 208 -13.29 41.01 -9.33
CA THR A 208 -13.15 39.71 -8.68
C THR A 208 -14.03 39.61 -7.45
N PHE A 209 -15.19 38.95 -7.58
CA PHE A 209 -16.10 38.68 -6.47
C PHE A 209 -15.66 37.51 -5.59
N LYS A 210 -15.01 36.50 -6.15
CA LYS A 210 -14.50 35.32 -5.44
C LYS A 210 -12.98 35.29 -5.53
N LYS A 211 -12.32 35.50 -4.39
CA LYS A 211 -10.86 35.39 -4.29
C LYS A 211 -10.41 33.93 -4.33
N ILE A 212 -9.29 33.67 -5.00
CA ILE A 212 -8.62 32.38 -5.08
C ILE A 212 -7.54 32.32 -3.99
N ASN A 213 -7.36 31.17 -3.34
CA ASN A 213 -6.28 30.99 -2.39
C ASN A 213 -4.93 30.88 -3.14
N PRO A 214 -3.95 31.74 -2.85
CA PRO A 214 -2.63 31.70 -3.49
C PRO A 214 -1.73 30.58 -2.96
N ASP A 215 -2.10 29.90 -1.89
CA ASP A 215 -1.29 28.84 -1.26
C ASP A 215 -1.49 27.49 -1.95
N LEU A 216 -0.70 27.28 -3.01
CA LEU A 216 -0.66 26.03 -3.75
C LEU A 216 -0.10 24.87 -2.88
N THR A 217 0.84 25.17 -2.00
CA THR A 217 1.46 24.15 -1.14
C THR A 217 0.43 23.52 -0.22
N SER A 218 -0.33 24.33 0.52
CA SER A 218 -1.37 23.83 1.40
C SER A 218 -2.47 23.06 0.67
N PHE A 219 -2.81 23.48 -0.56
CA PHE A 219 -3.75 22.72 -1.39
C PHE A 219 -3.24 21.31 -1.71
N VAL A 220 -1.99 21.21 -2.18
CA VAL A 220 -1.38 19.91 -2.54
C VAL A 220 -1.21 19.02 -1.31
N VAL A 221 -0.74 19.59 -0.19
CA VAL A 221 -0.62 18.85 1.09
C VAL A 221 -1.97 18.30 1.53
N GLY A 222 -3.02 19.12 1.52
CA GLY A 222 -4.37 18.67 1.86
C GLY A 222 -4.83 17.51 0.98
N LYS A 223 -4.63 17.60 -0.34
CA LYS A 223 -4.98 16.55 -1.28
C LYS A 223 -4.16 15.27 -1.10
N ALA A 224 -2.88 15.37 -0.77
CA ALA A 224 -2.03 14.21 -0.48
C ALA A 224 -2.49 13.50 0.80
N VAL A 225 -2.87 14.23 1.83
CA VAL A 225 -3.42 13.68 3.08
C VAL A 225 -4.78 13.02 2.83
N ASP A 226 -5.67 13.66 2.05
CA ASP A 226 -6.97 13.09 1.67
C ASP A 226 -6.81 11.76 0.92
N ALA A 227 -5.92 11.72 -0.09
CA ALA A 227 -5.63 10.52 -0.87
C ALA A 227 -5.06 9.39 0.00
N LEU A 228 -4.18 9.73 0.94
CA LEU A 228 -3.61 8.76 1.88
C LEU A 228 -4.69 8.14 2.77
N PHE A 229 -5.60 8.93 3.33
CA PHE A 229 -6.69 8.39 4.14
C PHE A 229 -7.71 7.60 3.31
N ASP A 230 -7.93 7.94 2.04
CA ASP A 230 -8.75 7.15 1.13
C ASP A 230 -8.10 5.77 0.85
N GLN A 231 -6.79 5.73 0.66
CA GLN A 231 -6.07 4.46 0.54
C GLN A 231 -6.10 3.63 1.83
N VAL A 232 -5.96 4.27 2.99
CA VAL A 232 -6.09 3.59 4.30
C VAL A 232 -7.50 3.00 4.44
N ALA A 233 -8.55 3.72 4.03
CA ALA A 233 -9.92 3.23 4.07
C ALA A 233 -10.12 2.01 3.14
N LYS A 234 -9.50 2.02 1.96
CA LYS A 234 -9.54 0.88 1.03
C LYS A 234 -8.83 -0.36 1.60
N GLU A 235 -7.67 -0.16 2.23
CA GLU A 235 -6.96 -1.25 2.90
C GLU A 235 -7.75 -1.79 4.09
N GLU A 236 -8.37 -0.92 4.91
CA GLU A 236 -9.27 -1.32 5.99
C GLU A 236 -10.44 -2.16 5.47
N ALA A 237 -11.11 -1.70 4.42
CA ALA A 237 -12.22 -2.41 3.81
C ALA A 237 -11.78 -3.78 3.26
N ASN A 238 -10.61 -3.86 2.62
CA ASN A 238 -10.03 -5.09 2.10
C ASN A 238 -9.74 -6.10 3.23
N ILE A 239 -9.09 -5.68 4.31
CA ILE A 239 -8.79 -6.56 5.47
C ILE A 239 -10.08 -7.06 6.12
N ARG A 240 -11.10 -6.20 6.24
CA ARG A 240 -12.40 -6.59 6.81
C ARG A 240 -13.16 -7.58 5.92
N ALA A 241 -13.16 -7.37 4.60
CA ALA A 241 -13.94 -8.19 3.66
C ALA A 241 -13.21 -9.47 3.22
N ASN A 242 -11.87 -9.44 3.08
CA ASN A 242 -11.11 -10.49 2.43
C ASN A 242 -10.28 -11.32 3.41
N PRO A 243 -10.65 -12.60 3.68
CA PRO A 243 -9.86 -13.46 4.55
C PRO A 243 -8.41 -13.69 4.08
N VAL A 244 -8.15 -13.62 2.76
CA VAL A 244 -6.79 -13.79 2.20
C VAL A 244 -5.89 -12.60 2.52
N ALA A 245 -6.45 -11.40 2.66
CA ALA A 245 -5.71 -10.20 3.07
C ALA A 245 -5.24 -10.25 4.55
N ARG A 246 -5.76 -11.22 5.33
CA ARG A 246 -5.40 -11.45 6.74
C ARG A 246 -4.17 -12.35 6.80
N THR A 247 -2.99 -11.77 6.66
CA THR A 247 -1.73 -12.53 6.47
C THR A 247 -1.22 -13.26 7.70
N THR A 248 -1.62 -12.86 8.92
CA THR A 248 -1.21 -13.51 10.17
C THR A 248 -2.31 -14.39 10.75
N ASP A 249 -1.92 -15.43 11.51
CA ASP A 249 -2.90 -16.32 12.15
C ASP A 249 -3.73 -15.59 13.21
N ILE A 250 -3.17 -14.56 13.85
CA ILE A 250 -3.89 -13.70 14.79
C ILE A 250 -5.00 -12.94 14.04
N LEU A 251 -4.71 -12.36 12.88
CA LEU A 251 -5.70 -11.67 12.04
C LEU A 251 -6.83 -12.60 11.60
N LYS A 252 -6.50 -13.82 11.17
CA LYS A 252 -7.49 -14.82 10.79
C LYS A 252 -8.43 -15.17 11.96
N LYS A 253 -7.86 -15.31 13.16
CA LYS A 253 -8.64 -15.61 14.37
C LYS A 253 -9.55 -14.44 14.77
N VAL A 254 -9.01 -13.21 14.86
CA VAL A 254 -9.74 -12.03 15.29
C VAL A 254 -10.91 -11.72 14.35
N PHE A 255 -10.66 -11.63 13.05
CA PHE A 255 -11.70 -11.32 12.07
C PHE A 255 -12.55 -12.53 11.68
N GLY A 256 -12.11 -13.76 11.92
CA GLY A 256 -12.88 -14.97 11.73
C GLY A 256 -13.91 -15.20 12.84
N SER A 257 -13.62 -14.77 14.07
CA SER A 257 -14.53 -14.87 15.22
C SER A 257 -15.51 -13.70 15.35
N ALA A 258 -15.18 -12.53 14.79
CA ALA A 258 -16.01 -11.34 14.86
C ALA A 258 -17.20 -11.32 13.86
N ILE A 259 -17.28 -12.29 12.95
CA ILE A 259 -18.29 -12.37 11.87
C ILE A 259 -19.39 -13.42 12.19
N LYS A 260 -19.48 -13.90 13.42
CA LYS A 260 -20.59 -14.77 13.85
C LYS A 260 -21.63 -14.00 14.64
#